data_0c23eaed465ec954b3bcc9e34cb98b81
#
_entry.id   0c23eaed465ec954b3bcc9e34cb98b81
#
_cell.length_a   1.000
_cell.length_b   1.000
_cell.length_c   1.000
_cell.angle_alpha   90.00
_cell.angle_beta   90.00
_cell.angle_gamma   90.00
#
_symmetry.space_group_name_H-M   'P 1'
#
loop_
_entity.id
_entity.type
_entity.pdbx_description
1 polymer ?
#
loop_
_entity_poly.entity_id
_entity_poly.type
_entity_poly.pdbx_seq_one_letter_code
_entity_poly.pdbx_strand_id
1 'polypeptide(L)'
;NWGLYASVGVFGKCQGTFVVSPLITSQPGFAAVANQDIGGNRMPATSELDFNIALNHAFMTAGGSIDTRLTYARKGDLYVDLFNTERGKIPERTNFDFVANYTPNNGDWYAGVYAQNLADKRYVLSYDRGSEVQGGVLNATLAMPRTYGVSFGVNF
;
A
#
# COMPACT_ATOMS: atom_id res chain seq x y z
N ASN A 1 -4.50 18.72 -22.83
CA ASN A 1 -4.25 17.30 -23.10
C ASN A 1 -4.64 16.44 -21.90
N TRP A 2 -5.37 15.36 -22.15
CA TRP A 2 -5.75 14.39 -21.14
C TRP A 2 -4.87 13.14 -21.22
N GLY A 3 -4.48 12.60 -20.09
CA GLY A 3 -3.80 11.31 -20.02
C GLY A 3 -4.43 10.45 -18.91
N LEU A 4 -4.80 9.22 -19.26
CA LEU A 4 -5.29 8.21 -18.33
C LEU A 4 -4.24 7.11 -18.20
N TYR A 5 -3.85 6.82 -16.98
CA TYR A 5 -2.95 5.72 -16.65
C TYR A 5 -3.66 4.79 -15.67
N ALA A 6 -3.64 3.51 -15.96
CA ALA A 6 -4.17 2.49 -15.08
C ALA A 6 -3.20 1.33 -14.97
N SER A 7 -3.05 0.79 -13.78
CA SER A 7 -2.33 -0.45 -13.52
C SER A 7 -3.19 -1.37 -12.66
N VAL A 8 -3.17 -2.65 -12.98
CA VAL A 8 -3.90 -3.70 -12.25
C VAL A 8 -2.92 -4.80 -11.94
N GLY A 9 -2.83 -5.20 -10.67
CA GLY A 9 -2.09 -6.36 -10.22
C GLY A 9 -3.06 -7.45 -9.74
N VAL A 10 -2.88 -8.66 -10.24
CA VAL A 10 -3.61 -9.86 -9.80
C VAL A 10 -2.59 -10.88 -9.32
N PHE A 11 -2.78 -11.41 -8.13
CA PHE A 11 -1.83 -12.29 -7.49
C PHE A 11 -2.46 -13.66 -7.19
N GLY A 12 -1.63 -14.70 -7.33
CA GLY A 12 -2.06 -16.09 -7.15
C GLY A 12 -2.09 -16.54 -5.69
N LYS A 13 -2.61 -17.75 -5.51
CA LYS A 13 -2.65 -18.44 -4.21
C LYS A 13 -1.47 -19.39 -4.06
N CYS A 14 -1.07 -19.65 -2.81
CA CYS A 14 -0.08 -20.68 -2.52
C CYS A 14 -0.59 -22.08 -2.93
N GLN A 15 0.32 -22.88 -3.46
CA GLN A 15 0.07 -24.31 -3.71
C GLN A 15 1.11 -25.11 -2.93
N GLY A 16 0.67 -26.04 -2.12
CA GLY A 16 1.54 -26.95 -1.41
C GLY A 16 1.15 -27.19 0.05
N THR A 17 1.77 -28.17 0.64
CA THR A 17 1.66 -28.54 2.06
C THR A 17 2.87 -27.97 2.79
N PHE A 18 2.68 -27.20 3.85
CA PHE A 18 3.75 -26.73 4.70
C PHE A 18 4.02 -27.76 5.80
N VAL A 19 5.22 -28.35 5.79
CA VAL A 19 5.65 -29.28 6.83
C VAL A 19 6.51 -28.52 7.83
N VAL A 20 6.02 -28.29 9.04
CA VAL A 20 6.87 -27.82 10.13
C VAL A 20 7.68 -29.02 10.60
N SER A 21 8.98 -28.99 10.37
CA SER A 21 9.88 -30.02 10.87
C SER A 21 9.86 -30.04 12.41
N PRO A 22 9.61 -31.19 13.04
CA PRO A 22 9.54 -31.28 14.49
C PRO A 22 10.95 -31.24 15.11
N LEU A 23 11.68 -30.18 14.94
CA LEU A 23 13.03 -30.02 15.53
C LEU A 23 13.01 -29.81 17.07
N ILE A 24 11.84 -29.78 17.70
CA ILE A 24 11.70 -29.55 19.14
C ILE A 24 10.65 -30.52 19.76
N THR A 25 10.77 -31.82 19.47
CA THR A 25 9.87 -32.84 20.07
C THR A 25 10.35 -33.35 21.42
N SER A 26 11.49 -32.87 21.95
CA SER A 26 12.07 -33.38 23.19
C SER A 26 11.88 -32.50 24.41
N GLN A 27 11.18 -31.39 24.32
CA GLN A 27 10.87 -30.56 25.52
C GLN A 27 9.47 -30.88 26.08
N PRO A 28 9.37 -31.18 27.37
CA PRO A 28 8.06 -31.38 28.03
C PRO A 28 7.21 -30.11 27.90
N GLY A 29 6.02 -30.24 27.33
CA GLY A 29 5.08 -29.13 27.16
C GLY A 29 4.92 -28.60 25.74
N PHE A 30 5.73 -29.06 24.78
CA PHE A 30 5.48 -28.80 23.36
C PHE A 30 4.63 -29.92 22.78
N ALA A 31 3.38 -29.58 22.43
CA ALA A 31 2.59 -30.46 21.58
C ALA A 31 3.28 -30.58 20.22
N ALA A 32 3.36 -31.78 19.67
CA ALA A 32 3.82 -32.00 18.30
C ALA A 32 2.98 -31.10 17.38
N VAL A 33 3.61 -30.13 16.72
CA VAL A 33 2.90 -29.28 15.76
C VAL A 33 2.59 -30.17 14.57
N ALA A 34 1.31 -30.44 14.35
CA ALA A 34 0.86 -31.20 13.21
C ALA A 34 1.22 -30.43 11.92
N ASN A 35 1.51 -31.18 10.86
CA ASN A 35 1.66 -30.60 9.52
C ASN A 35 0.42 -29.76 9.22
N GLN A 36 0.62 -28.50 8.89
CA GLN A 36 -0.47 -27.61 8.51
C GLN A 36 -0.48 -27.47 6.99
N ASP A 37 -1.60 -27.81 6.37
CA ASP A 37 -1.80 -27.59 4.95
C ASP A 37 -2.07 -26.10 4.71
N ILE A 38 -1.29 -25.48 3.82
CA ILE A 38 -1.46 -24.12 3.36
C ILE A 38 -1.98 -24.04 1.91
N GLY A 39 -2.37 -25.18 1.36
CA GLY A 39 -2.97 -25.26 0.02
C GLY A 39 -4.19 -24.34 -0.05
N GLY A 40 -4.24 -23.48 -1.07
CA GLY A 40 -5.31 -22.51 -1.25
C GLY A 40 -5.19 -21.22 -0.45
N ASN A 41 -4.22 -21.10 0.47
CA ASN A 41 -3.94 -19.85 1.17
C ASN A 41 -3.35 -18.80 0.23
N ARG A 42 -3.60 -17.52 0.54
CA ARG A 42 -2.97 -16.42 -0.17
C ARG A 42 -1.51 -16.26 0.23
N MET A 43 -0.69 -15.84 -0.71
CA MET A 43 0.70 -15.51 -0.39
C MET A 43 0.77 -14.34 0.60
N PRO A 44 1.69 -14.38 1.58
CA PRO A 44 1.88 -13.29 2.53
C PRO A 44 2.17 -11.97 1.84
N ALA A 45 1.69 -10.88 2.43
CA ALA A 45 1.85 -9.51 1.98
C ALA A 45 1.34 -9.22 0.55
N THR A 46 0.54 -10.13 -0.02
CA THR A 46 0.02 -10.05 -1.37
C THR A 46 -1.50 -9.96 -1.35
N SER A 47 -2.06 -8.96 -2.00
CA SER A 47 -3.51 -8.82 -2.19
C SER A 47 -3.96 -9.56 -3.45
N GLU A 48 -5.22 -9.98 -3.51
CA GLU A 48 -5.75 -10.64 -4.72
C GLU A 48 -5.91 -9.67 -5.89
N LEU A 49 -6.27 -8.42 -5.59
CA LEU A 49 -6.50 -7.41 -6.61
C LEU A 49 -6.04 -6.04 -6.12
N ASP A 50 -5.09 -5.47 -6.85
CA ASP A 50 -4.66 -4.09 -6.68
C ASP A 50 -4.88 -3.34 -7.98
N PHE A 51 -5.32 -2.09 -7.91
CA PHE A 51 -5.33 -1.23 -9.07
C PHE A 51 -5.06 0.23 -8.73
N ASN A 52 -4.51 0.93 -9.70
CA ASN A 52 -4.22 2.36 -9.64
C ASN A 52 -4.70 3.01 -10.93
N ILE A 53 -5.40 4.13 -10.79
CA ILE A 53 -5.87 4.94 -11.91
C ILE A 53 -5.39 6.36 -11.66
N ALA A 54 -4.71 6.95 -12.63
CA ALA A 54 -4.29 8.34 -12.59
C ALA A 54 -4.84 9.10 -13.80
N LEU A 55 -5.54 10.18 -13.51
CA LEU A 55 -6.03 11.12 -14.51
C LEU A 55 -5.14 12.35 -14.49
N ASN A 56 -4.51 12.64 -15.62
CA ASN A 56 -3.68 13.83 -15.79
C ASN A 56 -4.35 14.78 -16.80
N HIS A 57 -4.27 16.06 -16.50
CA HIS A 57 -4.72 17.09 -17.42
C HIS A 57 -3.81 18.33 -17.37
N ALA A 58 -3.41 18.80 -18.51
CA ALA A 58 -2.67 20.03 -18.68
C ALA A 58 -3.58 21.14 -19.24
N PHE A 59 -3.80 22.17 -18.43
CA PHE A 59 -4.51 23.38 -18.83
C PHE A 59 -3.50 24.40 -19.34
N MET A 60 -3.61 24.75 -20.61
CA MET A 60 -2.81 25.84 -21.19
C MET A 60 -3.50 27.16 -20.94
N THR A 61 -2.79 28.11 -20.34
CA THR A 61 -3.23 29.48 -20.10
C THR A 61 -2.34 30.46 -20.86
N ALA A 62 -2.78 31.71 -21.01
CA ALA A 62 -1.97 32.74 -21.64
C ALA A 62 -0.63 32.99 -20.91
N GLY A 63 -0.56 32.74 -19.60
CA GLY A 63 0.62 32.97 -18.76
C GLY A 63 1.48 31.74 -18.50
N GLY A 64 1.03 30.53 -18.84
CA GLY A 64 1.74 29.29 -18.53
C GLY A 64 0.86 28.06 -18.61
N SER A 65 1.31 26.96 -18.03
CA SER A 65 0.57 25.69 -17.93
C SER A 65 0.23 25.34 -16.50
N ILE A 66 -0.93 24.73 -16.30
CA ILE A 66 -1.31 24.09 -15.03
C ILE A 66 -1.43 22.60 -15.30
N ASP A 67 -0.52 21.83 -14.75
CA ASP A 67 -0.51 20.39 -14.82
C ASP A 67 -1.18 19.80 -13.58
N THR A 68 -2.26 19.06 -13.77
CA THR A 68 -3.02 18.45 -12.68
C THR A 68 -2.97 16.93 -12.77
N ARG A 69 -2.91 16.28 -11.61
CA ARG A 69 -2.98 14.82 -11.49
C ARG A 69 -3.89 14.45 -10.34
N LEU A 70 -4.90 13.64 -10.62
CA LEU A 70 -5.73 12.96 -9.63
C LEU A 70 -5.41 11.47 -9.69
N THR A 71 -5.06 10.89 -8.56
CA THR A 71 -4.75 9.46 -8.46
C THR A 71 -5.74 8.79 -7.54
N TYR A 72 -6.29 7.66 -7.98
CA TYR A 72 -7.06 6.74 -7.16
C TYR A 72 -6.33 5.40 -7.10
N ALA A 73 -6.03 4.94 -5.90
CA ALA A 73 -5.41 3.65 -5.67
C ALA A 73 -6.31 2.79 -4.77
N ARG A 74 -6.47 1.53 -5.13
CA ARG A 74 -7.09 0.51 -4.29
C ARG A 74 -6.13 -0.65 -4.13
N LYS A 75 -5.93 -1.06 -2.90
CA LYS A 75 -5.23 -2.29 -2.54
C LYS A 75 -6.20 -3.19 -1.80
N GLY A 76 -6.36 -4.42 -2.28
CA GLY A 76 -7.20 -5.43 -1.66
C GLY A 76 -6.68 -5.83 -0.28
N ASP A 77 -7.47 -6.57 0.45
CA ASP A 77 -7.05 -7.14 1.72
C ASP A 77 -5.90 -8.15 1.53
N LEU A 78 -5.06 -8.29 2.53
CA LEU A 78 -3.92 -9.19 2.50
C LEU A 78 -3.66 -9.80 3.88
N TYR A 79 -2.91 -10.90 3.90
CA TYR A 79 -2.44 -11.54 5.13
C TYR A 79 -0.93 -11.36 5.28
N VAL A 80 -0.46 -11.15 6.51
CA VAL A 80 0.97 -11.01 6.78
C VAL A 80 1.68 -12.35 7.00
N ASP A 81 0.93 -13.44 7.18
CA ASP A 81 1.45 -14.78 7.43
C ASP A 81 0.94 -15.81 6.42
N LEU A 82 1.67 -16.94 6.31
CA LEU A 82 1.35 -18.05 5.42
C LEU A 82 0.06 -18.80 5.79
N PHE A 83 -0.39 -18.67 7.04
CA PHE A 83 -1.56 -19.39 7.55
C PHE A 83 -2.87 -18.63 7.32
N ASN A 84 -2.79 -17.42 6.79
CA ASN A 84 -3.92 -16.52 6.56
C ASN A 84 -4.77 -16.32 7.81
N THR A 85 -4.11 -16.07 8.95
CA THR A 85 -4.79 -15.84 10.22
C THR A 85 -5.55 -14.51 10.20
N GLU A 86 -6.75 -14.48 10.76
CA GLU A 86 -7.54 -13.25 10.86
C GLU A 86 -6.80 -12.15 11.65
N ARG A 87 -5.97 -12.54 12.64
CA ARG A 87 -5.13 -11.60 13.38
C ARG A 87 -4.08 -10.89 12.52
N GLY A 88 -3.60 -11.57 11.47
CA GLY A 88 -2.64 -11.04 10.51
C GLY A 88 -3.28 -10.42 9.27
N LYS A 89 -4.59 -10.27 9.24
CA LYS A 89 -5.29 -9.70 8.09
C LYS A 89 -5.24 -8.18 8.12
N ILE A 90 -4.77 -7.60 7.01
CA ILE A 90 -4.86 -6.16 6.75
C ILE A 90 -6.04 -5.94 5.82
N PRO A 91 -7.06 -5.17 6.23
CA PRO A 91 -8.23 -4.87 5.40
C PRO A 91 -7.87 -4.13 4.12
N GLU A 92 -8.76 -4.21 3.13
CA GLU A 92 -8.62 -3.41 1.90
C GLU A 92 -8.54 -1.91 2.21
N ARG A 93 -7.83 -1.20 1.33
CA ARG A 93 -7.65 0.24 1.45
C ARG A 93 -7.78 0.94 0.13
N THR A 94 -8.28 2.17 0.19
CA THR A 94 -8.38 3.06 -0.96
C THR A 94 -7.76 4.40 -0.62
N ASN A 95 -7.05 4.98 -1.57
CA ASN A 95 -6.41 6.29 -1.43
C ASN A 95 -6.76 7.19 -2.60
N PHE A 96 -6.90 8.48 -2.32
CA PHE A 96 -7.06 9.54 -3.32
C PHE A 96 -5.99 10.59 -3.08
N ASP A 97 -5.22 10.89 -4.12
CA ASP A 97 -4.18 11.90 -4.09
C ASP A 97 -4.40 12.90 -5.23
N PHE A 98 -4.10 14.16 -4.95
CA PHE A 98 -4.19 15.23 -5.92
C PHE A 98 -2.91 16.07 -5.93
N VAL A 99 -2.47 16.45 -7.12
CA VAL A 99 -1.35 17.36 -7.32
C VAL A 99 -1.72 18.33 -8.45
N ALA A 100 -1.38 19.58 -8.28
CA ALA A 100 -1.44 20.59 -9.35
C ALA A 100 -0.18 21.45 -9.31
N ASN A 101 0.44 21.64 -10.47
CA ASN A 101 1.63 22.46 -10.63
C ASN A 101 1.38 23.51 -11.71
N TYR A 102 1.71 24.76 -11.40
CA TYR A 102 1.72 25.84 -12.36
C TYR A 102 3.15 26.16 -12.78
N THR A 103 3.37 26.25 -14.08
CA THR A 103 4.65 26.66 -14.68
C THR A 103 4.39 27.81 -15.65
N PRO A 104 4.98 29.01 -15.47
CA PRO A 104 4.82 30.11 -16.39
C PRO A 104 5.54 29.85 -17.72
N ASN A 105 5.18 30.58 -18.77
CA ASN A 105 5.73 30.39 -20.12
C ASN A 105 7.25 30.58 -20.22
N ASN A 106 7.83 31.43 -19.37
CA ASN A 106 9.28 31.64 -19.29
C ASN A 106 10.03 30.47 -18.61
N GLY A 107 9.31 29.65 -17.83
CA GLY A 107 9.90 28.49 -17.17
C GLY A 107 10.83 28.79 -15.98
N ASP A 108 10.94 30.06 -15.56
CA ASP A 108 11.90 30.48 -14.53
C ASP A 108 11.52 29.99 -13.11
N TRP A 109 10.26 29.67 -12.89
CA TRP A 109 9.79 29.18 -11.62
C TRP A 109 8.58 28.26 -11.77
N TYR A 110 8.25 27.56 -10.71
CA TYR A 110 7.00 26.79 -10.61
C TYR A 110 6.40 26.91 -9.23
N ALA A 111 5.10 26.77 -9.14
CA ALA A 111 4.37 26.68 -7.89
C ALA A 111 3.41 25.49 -7.95
N GLY A 112 3.34 24.73 -6.86
CA GLY A 112 2.51 23.55 -6.80
C GLY A 112 1.72 23.45 -5.50
N VAL A 113 0.63 22.72 -5.57
CA VAL A 113 -0.15 22.29 -4.42
C VAL A 113 -0.34 20.77 -4.48
N TYR A 114 -0.33 20.12 -3.33
CA TYR A 114 -0.63 18.71 -3.26
C TYR A 114 -1.53 18.41 -2.08
N ALA A 115 -2.30 17.34 -2.23
CA ALA A 115 -3.09 16.76 -1.16
C ALA A 115 -3.02 15.24 -1.28
N GLN A 116 -2.58 14.58 -0.21
CA GLN A 116 -2.48 13.13 -0.09
C GLN A 116 -3.52 12.63 0.89
N ASN A 117 -4.04 11.44 0.63
CA ASN A 117 -5.11 10.84 1.41
C ASN A 117 -6.30 11.78 1.59
N LEU A 118 -6.84 12.31 0.48
CA LEU A 118 -7.96 13.26 0.46
C LEU A 118 -9.17 12.81 1.27
N ALA A 119 -9.42 11.51 1.31
CA ALA A 119 -10.54 10.92 2.06
C ALA A 119 -10.27 10.81 3.57
N ASP A 120 -9.06 11.17 4.05
CA ASP A 120 -8.60 11.06 5.45
C ASP A 120 -8.84 9.67 6.06
N LYS A 121 -8.66 8.63 5.27
CA LYS A 121 -8.83 7.26 5.74
C LYS A 121 -7.62 6.83 6.55
N ARG A 122 -7.89 6.31 7.74
CA ARG A 122 -6.87 5.69 8.58
C ARG A 122 -6.90 4.18 8.35
N TYR A 123 -5.76 3.62 7.98
CA TYR A 123 -5.61 2.19 7.74
C TYR A 123 -4.23 1.71 8.16
N VAL A 124 -4.12 0.41 8.37
CA VAL A 124 -2.86 -0.25 8.68
C VAL A 124 -2.10 -0.50 7.37
N LEU A 125 -0.84 -0.08 7.34
CA LEU A 125 0.08 -0.33 6.22
C LEU A 125 0.70 -1.71 6.30
N SER A 126 1.15 -2.06 7.50
CA SER A 126 1.82 -3.33 7.78
C SER A 126 1.66 -3.72 9.23
N TYR A 127 1.73 -5.01 9.47
CA TYR A 127 1.98 -5.56 10.79
C TYR A 127 3.41 -6.10 10.85
N ASP A 128 4.09 -5.78 11.93
CA ASP A 128 5.36 -6.39 12.29
C ASP A 128 5.13 -7.28 13.51
N ARG A 129 5.47 -8.56 13.36
CA ARG A 129 5.34 -9.54 14.42
C ARG A 129 6.65 -9.58 15.19
N GLY A 130 6.63 -9.09 16.42
CA GLY A 130 7.71 -9.31 17.37
C GLY A 130 7.96 -10.81 17.59
N SER A 131 9.17 -11.17 18.00
CA SER A 131 9.53 -12.55 18.26
C SER A 131 8.63 -13.16 19.37
N GLU A 132 8.42 -14.45 19.34
CA GLU A 132 7.67 -15.17 20.37
C GLU A 132 8.28 -14.98 21.76
N VAL A 133 9.61 -14.79 21.84
CA VAL A 133 10.33 -14.45 23.07
C VAL A 133 9.90 -13.10 23.65
N GLN A 134 9.41 -12.20 22.82
CA GLN A 134 8.86 -10.89 23.21
C GLN A 134 7.34 -10.92 23.42
N GLY A 135 6.75 -12.11 23.61
CA GLY A 135 5.31 -12.28 23.83
C GLY A 135 4.45 -12.19 22.57
N GLY A 136 5.04 -12.26 21.36
CA GLY A 136 4.28 -12.27 20.12
C GLY A 136 3.48 -10.99 19.86
N VAL A 137 3.96 -9.84 20.34
CA VAL A 137 3.30 -8.53 20.15
C VAL A 137 3.23 -8.20 18.67
N LEU A 138 2.06 -7.82 18.21
CA LEU A 138 1.83 -7.37 16.85
C LEU A 138 1.89 -5.83 16.81
N ASN A 139 2.92 -5.28 16.20
CA ASN A 139 3.06 -3.84 15.99
C ASN A 139 2.41 -3.45 14.66
N ALA A 140 1.55 -2.45 14.69
CA ALA A 140 0.90 -1.92 13.50
C ALA A 140 1.53 -0.60 13.06
N THR A 141 1.94 -0.52 11.80
CA THR A 141 2.29 0.76 11.18
C THR A 141 1.05 1.34 10.51
N LEU A 142 0.68 2.54 10.92
CA LEU A 142 -0.49 3.24 10.38
C LEU A 142 -0.09 4.12 9.18
N ALA A 143 -1.03 4.29 8.25
CA ALA A 143 -0.90 5.24 7.17
C ALA A 143 -0.89 6.68 7.70
N MET A 144 -0.24 7.56 6.94
CA MET A 144 -0.30 9.00 7.20
C MET A 144 -1.73 9.51 7.08
N PRO A 145 -2.16 10.43 7.96
CA PRO A 145 -3.43 11.13 7.81
C PRO A 145 -3.43 11.96 6.52
N ARG A 146 -4.55 12.59 6.21
CA ARG A 146 -4.61 13.56 5.11
C ARG A 146 -3.53 14.62 5.29
N THR A 147 -2.72 14.80 4.25
CA THR A 147 -1.62 15.76 4.22
C THR A 147 -1.80 16.63 2.99
N TYR A 148 -1.58 17.92 3.14
CA TYR A 148 -1.58 18.87 2.04
C TYR A 148 -0.43 19.86 2.23
N GLY A 149 0.01 20.40 1.12
CA GLY A 149 1.11 21.36 1.15
C GLY A 149 1.24 22.09 -0.17
N VAL A 150 2.19 23.02 -0.16
CA VAL A 150 2.58 23.83 -1.30
C VAL A 150 4.06 23.59 -1.61
N SER A 151 4.41 23.69 -2.88
CA SER A 151 5.79 23.66 -3.34
C SER A 151 6.07 24.90 -4.18
N PHE A 152 7.29 25.39 -4.12
CA PHE A 152 7.78 26.47 -4.95
C PHE A 152 9.22 26.20 -5.32
N GLY A 153 9.57 26.45 -6.57
CA GLY A 153 10.95 26.32 -7.04
C GLY A 153 11.28 27.34 -8.11
N VAL A 154 12.57 27.65 -8.23
CA VAL A 154 13.10 28.62 -9.20
C VAL A 154 14.19 27.90 -10.01
N ASN A 155 14.16 28.07 -11.32
CA ASN A 155 15.17 27.60 -12.24
C ASN A 155 16.11 28.77 -12.56
N PHE A 156 17.42 28.54 -12.47
CA PHE A 156 18.46 29.53 -12.76
C PHE A 156 19.17 29.21 -14.07
#